data_906bb0093985582a95ca1969eb4584f7
#
_entry.id   906bb0093985582a95ca1969eb4584f7
#
_cell.length_a   1.000
_cell.length_b   1.000
_cell.length_c   1.000
_cell.angle_alpha   90.00
_cell.angle_beta   90.00
_cell.angle_gamma   90.00
#
_symmetry.space_group_name_H-M   'P 1'
#
loop_
_entity.id
_entity.type
_entity.pdbx_description
1 polymer ?
#
loop_
_entity_poly.entity_id
_entity_poly.type
_entity_poly.pdbx_seq_one_letter_code
_entity_poly.pdbx_strand_id
1 'polypeptide(L)'
;NFTLNNQLAINNGGVLTINPQKSLIVLGSISNSAGTSGLVVKASTTLANGSLIFHNTENNPVLATVEMYSKATFDTLRAVGDKYKWQFFGVPVRSVTANPTFNGSYLRRMVESGTTTENHWVSLVNQSVLTSFTGYEICQQLPTIYSIKGTLENGNFSSGQLAKTPTALFPGQHLFTNPYTAAI
;
A
#
# COMPACT_ATOMS: atom_id res chain seq x y z
N ASN A 1 -4.96 22.37 -0.92
CA ASN A 1 -3.87 22.04 0.01
C ASN A 1 -4.07 22.80 1.31
N PHE A 2 -3.88 22.12 2.42
CA PHE A 2 -4.00 22.71 3.75
C PHE A 2 -2.76 22.33 4.57
N THR A 3 -2.14 23.30 5.22
CA THR A 3 -0.99 23.08 6.11
C THR A 3 -1.39 23.45 7.55
N LEU A 4 -1.16 22.53 8.48
CA LEU A 4 -1.36 22.71 9.90
C LEU A 4 0.01 22.74 10.59
N ASN A 5 0.34 23.85 11.23
CA ASN A 5 1.65 24.03 11.89
C ASN A 5 1.72 23.33 13.26
N ASN A 6 0.58 23.08 13.87
CA ASN A 6 0.44 22.52 15.20
C ASN A 6 -0.01 21.04 15.14
N GLN A 7 -0.26 20.47 16.31
CA GLN A 7 -0.81 19.13 16.44
C GLN A 7 -2.22 19.03 15.85
N LEU A 8 -2.48 17.92 15.15
CA LEU A 8 -3.82 17.50 14.77
C LEU A 8 -4.30 16.42 15.74
N ALA A 9 -5.38 16.66 16.44
CA ALA A 9 -6.02 15.68 17.30
C ALA A 9 -7.37 15.23 16.69
N ILE A 10 -7.51 13.90 16.48
CA ILE A 10 -8.77 13.27 16.08
C ILE A 10 -9.27 12.46 17.27
N ASN A 11 -10.26 13.00 17.97
CA ASN A 11 -10.82 12.38 19.17
C ASN A 11 -11.76 11.23 18.81
N ASN A 12 -12.08 10.39 19.80
CA ASN A 12 -12.97 9.26 19.62
C ASN A 12 -14.32 9.72 19.01
N GLY A 13 -14.74 9.01 17.96
CA GLY A 13 -15.91 9.37 17.15
C GLY A 13 -15.67 10.44 16.09
N GLY A 14 -14.53 11.14 16.10
CA GLY A 14 -14.15 12.10 15.05
C GLY A 14 -13.69 11.41 13.78
N VAL A 15 -13.97 12.02 12.62
CA VAL A 15 -13.51 11.55 11.32
C VAL A 15 -12.94 12.70 10.51
N LEU A 16 -11.69 12.56 10.08
CA LEU A 16 -11.06 13.43 9.10
C LEU A 16 -10.89 12.67 7.79
N THR A 17 -11.45 13.19 6.71
CA THR A 17 -11.31 12.61 5.37
C THR A 17 -10.51 13.55 4.46
N ILE A 18 -9.46 13.02 3.84
CA ILE A 18 -8.68 13.69 2.81
C ILE A 18 -9.18 13.18 1.46
N ASN A 19 -9.99 13.99 0.80
CA ASN A 19 -10.60 13.63 -0.48
C ASN A 19 -9.58 13.64 -1.65
N PRO A 20 -9.89 12.99 -2.78
CA PRO A 20 -9.09 13.08 -4.00
C PRO A 20 -8.76 14.53 -4.37
N GLN A 21 -7.57 14.76 -4.92
CA GLN A 21 -7.00 16.07 -5.27
C GLN A 21 -6.77 17.03 -4.09
N LYS A 22 -6.92 16.56 -2.85
CA LYS A 22 -6.64 17.35 -1.65
C LYS A 22 -5.38 16.85 -0.98
N SER A 23 -4.61 17.76 -0.40
CA SER A 23 -3.49 17.40 0.46
C SER A 23 -3.57 18.09 1.80
N LEU A 24 -3.18 17.35 2.83
CA LEU A 24 -3.00 17.82 4.19
C LEU A 24 -1.53 17.66 4.58
N ILE A 25 -0.92 18.73 5.04
CA ILE A 25 0.42 18.73 5.61
C ILE A 25 0.30 19.07 7.10
N VAL A 26 0.78 18.20 7.95
CA VAL A 26 0.81 18.40 9.40
C VAL A 26 2.27 18.50 9.83
N LEU A 27 2.74 19.71 10.12
CA LEU A 27 4.12 19.96 10.55
C LEU A 27 4.35 19.57 12.02
N GLY A 28 3.28 19.57 12.82
CA GLY A 28 3.28 18.98 14.15
C GLY A 28 3.01 17.47 14.10
N SER A 29 2.54 16.91 15.21
CA SER A 29 2.17 15.51 15.30
C SER A 29 0.69 15.28 15.02
N ILE A 30 0.34 14.05 14.66
CA ILE A 30 -1.06 13.58 14.60
C ILE A 30 -1.32 12.66 15.78
N SER A 31 -2.39 12.92 16.50
CA SER A 31 -2.97 12.01 17.51
C SER A 31 -4.33 11.55 17.01
N ASN A 32 -4.53 10.25 16.86
CA ASN A 32 -5.82 9.69 16.40
C ASN A 32 -6.33 8.63 17.37
N SER A 33 -7.27 9.02 18.21
CA SER A 33 -7.95 8.14 19.17
C SER A 33 -9.16 7.42 18.57
N ALA A 34 -9.61 7.81 17.37
CA ALA A 34 -10.76 7.19 16.69
C ALA A 34 -10.40 5.93 15.88
N GLY A 35 -9.16 5.44 16.01
CA GLY A 35 -8.70 4.26 15.30
C GLY A 35 -8.56 4.45 13.78
N THR A 36 -8.58 3.37 13.03
CA THR A 36 -8.39 3.43 11.57
C THR A 36 -9.50 4.18 10.83
N SER A 37 -10.70 4.31 11.41
CA SER A 37 -11.81 5.05 10.82
C SER A 37 -11.74 6.56 11.04
N GLY A 38 -10.92 7.02 12.00
CA GLY A 38 -10.78 8.44 12.33
C GLY A 38 -10.01 9.25 11.28
N LEU A 39 -9.11 8.62 10.54
CA LEU A 39 -8.34 9.27 9.50
C LEU A 39 -8.45 8.45 8.20
N VAL A 40 -9.00 9.07 7.16
CA VAL A 40 -9.25 8.41 5.89
C VAL A 40 -8.63 9.20 4.74
N VAL A 41 -7.73 8.56 3.98
CA VAL A 41 -7.15 9.09 2.74
C VAL A 41 -7.81 8.40 1.56
N LYS A 42 -8.54 9.17 0.76
CA LYS A 42 -9.37 8.64 -0.32
C LYS A 42 -8.59 8.46 -1.63
N ALA A 43 -8.86 7.35 -2.33
CA ALA A 43 -8.48 7.17 -3.72
C ALA A 43 -9.58 7.66 -4.67
N SER A 44 -9.19 7.77 -5.95
CA SER A 44 -10.11 8.05 -7.06
C SER A 44 -9.82 7.13 -8.22
N THR A 45 -10.84 6.84 -9.01
CA THR A 45 -10.71 6.08 -10.26
C THR A 45 -10.17 6.93 -11.42
N THR A 46 -10.27 8.25 -11.32
CA THR A 46 -9.96 9.20 -12.41
C THR A 46 -9.08 10.38 -12.01
N LEU A 47 -9.02 10.71 -10.71
CA LEU A 47 -8.29 11.85 -10.19
C LEU A 47 -7.08 11.39 -9.35
N ALA A 48 -6.16 12.31 -9.04
CA ALA A 48 -5.12 12.05 -8.07
C ALA A 48 -5.71 11.73 -6.70
N ASN A 49 -5.12 10.77 -5.98
CA ASN A 49 -5.56 10.40 -4.64
C ASN A 49 -5.41 11.56 -3.64
N GLY A 50 -6.05 11.46 -2.51
CA GLY A 50 -5.75 12.29 -1.35
C GLY A 50 -4.29 12.07 -0.91
N SER A 51 -3.70 13.08 -0.29
CA SER A 51 -2.29 13.05 0.15
C SER A 51 -2.17 13.56 1.58
N LEU A 52 -1.39 12.85 2.40
CA LEU A 52 -1.07 13.24 3.76
C LEU A 52 0.45 13.24 3.95
N ILE A 53 0.98 14.37 4.43
CA ILE A 53 2.37 14.51 4.88
C ILE A 53 2.32 14.83 6.38
N PHE A 54 3.09 14.09 7.18
CA PHE A 54 3.14 14.26 8.64
C PHE A 54 4.48 13.82 9.21
N HIS A 55 4.79 14.25 10.44
CA HIS A 55 6.08 14.08 11.08
C HIS A 55 5.98 13.45 12.48
N ASN A 56 5.16 12.39 12.64
CA ASN A 56 5.13 11.66 13.90
C ASN A 56 6.43 10.86 14.11
N THR A 57 6.77 10.62 15.37
CA THR A 57 7.82 9.67 15.75
C THR A 57 7.27 8.24 15.74
N GLU A 58 8.14 7.23 15.71
CA GLU A 58 7.75 5.82 15.77
C GLU A 58 6.94 5.47 17.02
N ASN A 59 7.22 6.15 18.14
CA ASN A 59 6.52 5.98 19.41
C ASN A 59 5.10 6.58 19.45
N ASN A 60 4.72 7.31 18.40
CA ASN A 60 3.39 7.88 18.25
C ASN A 60 2.77 7.44 16.92
N PRO A 61 2.34 6.17 16.81
CA PRO A 61 1.81 5.61 15.57
C PRO A 61 0.47 6.24 15.20
N VAL A 62 0.27 6.47 13.92
CA VAL A 62 -0.98 7.03 13.37
C VAL A 62 -1.76 5.92 12.69
N LEU A 63 -2.92 5.56 13.24
CA LEU A 63 -3.86 4.64 12.62
C LEU A 63 -4.68 5.36 11.56
N ALA A 64 -4.85 4.73 10.39
CA ALA A 64 -5.64 5.29 9.30
C ALA A 64 -6.24 4.21 8.39
N THR A 65 -7.18 4.63 7.56
CA THR A 65 -7.60 3.93 6.36
C THR A 65 -7.05 4.68 5.15
N VAL A 66 -6.31 3.99 4.30
CA VAL A 66 -5.84 4.54 3.02
C VAL A 66 -6.46 3.74 1.89
N GLU A 67 -7.12 4.42 0.98
CA GLU A 67 -7.69 3.80 -0.19
C GLU A 67 -6.66 3.68 -1.31
N MET A 68 -6.73 2.58 -2.06
CA MET A 68 -5.92 2.30 -3.24
C MET A 68 -6.83 1.85 -4.38
N TYR A 69 -6.74 2.52 -5.52
CA TYR A 69 -7.42 2.08 -6.74
C TYR A 69 -6.53 1.14 -7.55
N SER A 70 -7.01 -0.07 -7.82
CA SER A 70 -6.39 -1.01 -8.73
C SER A 70 -7.15 -1.06 -10.05
N LYS A 71 -6.43 -0.85 -11.16
CA LYS A 71 -6.90 -1.00 -12.53
C LYS A 71 -6.70 -2.42 -13.07
N ALA A 72 -6.03 -3.28 -12.31
CA ALA A 72 -5.76 -4.64 -12.71
C ALA A 72 -7.07 -5.39 -12.99
N THR A 73 -7.03 -6.32 -13.94
CA THR A 73 -8.19 -7.16 -14.28
C THR A 73 -7.74 -8.53 -14.73
N PHE A 74 -8.55 -9.55 -14.48
CA PHE A 74 -8.40 -10.79 -15.19
C PHE A 74 -9.69 -11.16 -15.92
N ASP A 75 -9.53 -11.83 -17.06
CA ASP A 75 -10.62 -12.28 -17.88
C ASP A 75 -10.36 -13.73 -18.30
N THR A 76 -11.19 -14.64 -17.82
CA THR A 76 -11.05 -16.07 -18.08
C THR A 76 -11.33 -16.46 -19.54
N LEU A 77 -12.01 -15.59 -20.29
CA LEU A 77 -12.37 -15.82 -21.70
C LEU A 77 -11.26 -15.42 -22.68
N ARG A 78 -10.22 -14.71 -22.21
CA ARG A 78 -9.09 -14.30 -23.06
C ARG A 78 -8.03 -15.38 -23.20
N ALA A 79 -7.20 -15.24 -24.24
CA ALA A 79 -6.01 -16.08 -24.43
C ALA A 79 -5.06 -16.02 -23.22
N VAL A 80 -4.30 -17.08 -22.97
CA VAL A 80 -3.47 -17.22 -21.76
C VAL A 80 -2.56 -16.02 -21.52
N GLY A 81 -1.95 -15.43 -22.58
CA GLY A 81 -1.05 -14.28 -22.47
C GLY A 81 -1.73 -12.97 -22.07
N ASP A 82 -3.04 -12.80 -22.40
CA ASP A 82 -3.81 -11.57 -22.16
C ASP A 82 -4.79 -11.70 -20.99
N LYS A 83 -4.83 -12.87 -20.35
CA LYS A 83 -5.80 -13.20 -19.32
C LYS A 83 -5.66 -12.34 -18.07
N TYR A 84 -4.43 -12.03 -17.68
CA TYR A 84 -4.12 -11.31 -16.44
C TYR A 84 -3.44 -9.99 -16.77
N LYS A 85 -4.08 -8.88 -16.40
CA LYS A 85 -3.50 -7.55 -16.43
C LYS A 85 -3.09 -7.17 -15.01
N TRP A 86 -1.87 -7.53 -14.65
CA TRP A 86 -1.31 -7.27 -13.34
C TRP A 86 -1.00 -5.79 -13.12
N GLN A 87 -1.11 -5.36 -11.88
CA GLN A 87 -0.67 -4.04 -11.43
C GLN A 87 0.31 -4.21 -10.27
N PHE A 88 1.43 -3.49 -10.33
CA PHE A 88 2.33 -3.36 -9.20
C PHE A 88 1.73 -2.42 -8.15
N PHE A 89 1.89 -2.78 -6.87
CA PHE A 89 1.42 -1.95 -5.76
C PHE A 89 2.23 -2.21 -4.50
N GLY A 90 2.07 -1.32 -3.51
CA GLY A 90 2.52 -1.50 -2.14
C GLY A 90 1.42 -1.13 -1.16
N VAL A 91 1.63 -1.47 0.08
CA VAL A 91 0.67 -1.13 1.15
C VAL A 91 1.15 0.14 1.87
N PRO A 92 0.28 1.15 2.05
CA PRO A 92 0.62 2.42 2.69
C PRO A 92 0.53 2.36 4.22
N VAL A 93 0.65 1.17 4.78
CA VAL A 93 0.64 0.90 6.21
C VAL A 93 1.77 -0.08 6.55
N ARG A 94 2.21 -0.13 7.80
CA ARG A 94 3.31 -1.02 8.24
C ARG A 94 3.08 -2.47 7.84
N SER A 95 1.85 -2.95 8.04
CA SER A 95 1.46 -4.28 7.59
C SER A 95 -0.05 -4.40 7.46
N VAL A 96 -0.50 -5.32 6.62
CA VAL A 96 -1.90 -5.70 6.46
C VAL A 96 -2.00 -7.17 6.04
N THR A 97 -3.00 -7.88 6.54
CA THR A 97 -3.29 -9.25 6.08
C THR A 97 -4.03 -9.22 4.74
N ALA A 98 -3.70 -10.15 3.85
CA ALA A 98 -4.29 -10.22 2.51
C ALA A 98 -5.82 -10.31 2.58
N ASN A 99 -6.37 -11.17 3.43
CA ASN A 99 -7.81 -11.21 3.70
C ASN A 99 -8.09 -10.55 5.08
N PRO A 100 -9.13 -9.71 5.23
CA PRO A 100 -10.20 -9.45 4.25
C PRO A 100 -9.89 -8.33 3.23
N THR A 101 -8.77 -7.63 3.35
CA THR A 101 -8.50 -6.40 2.57
C THR A 101 -8.54 -6.62 1.06
N PHE A 102 -7.94 -7.70 0.57
CA PHE A 102 -7.84 -8.05 -0.86
C PHE A 102 -8.63 -9.30 -1.22
N ASN A 103 -9.70 -9.57 -0.49
CA ASN A 103 -10.52 -10.76 -0.74
C ASN A 103 -10.99 -10.83 -2.21
N GLY A 104 -10.88 -12.01 -2.82
CA GLY A 104 -11.22 -12.24 -4.23
C GLY A 104 -10.16 -11.77 -5.24
N SER A 105 -8.99 -11.34 -4.79
CA SER A 105 -7.88 -10.93 -5.66
C SER A 105 -6.78 -11.99 -5.68
N TYR A 106 -6.08 -12.07 -6.81
CA TYR A 106 -4.80 -12.76 -6.89
C TYR A 106 -3.68 -11.80 -6.48
N LEU A 107 -2.84 -12.22 -5.55
CA LEU A 107 -1.71 -11.47 -5.05
C LEU A 107 -0.43 -12.29 -5.24
N ARG A 108 0.66 -11.64 -5.66
CA ARG A 108 1.99 -12.26 -5.74
C ARG A 108 3.05 -11.30 -5.20
N ARG A 109 4.12 -11.90 -4.69
CA ARG A 109 5.34 -11.16 -4.36
C ARG A 109 6.50 -11.68 -5.20
N MET A 110 7.43 -10.81 -5.52
CA MET A 110 8.68 -11.17 -6.16
C MET A 110 9.65 -11.80 -5.15
N VAL A 111 10.35 -12.85 -5.55
CA VAL A 111 11.41 -13.49 -4.78
C VAL A 111 12.67 -13.48 -5.64
N GLU A 112 13.67 -12.69 -5.24
CA GLU A 112 14.90 -12.47 -5.99
C GLU A 112 15.63 -13.79 -6.31
N SER A 113 15.69 -14.73 -5.37
CA SER A 113 16.35 -16.03 -5.53
C SER A 113 15.60 -17.04 -6.41
N GLY A 114 14.43 -16.68 -6.93
CA GLY A 114 13.64 -17.56 -7.80
C GLY A 114 14.36 -17.89 -9.09
N THR A 115 14.43 -19.20 -9.46
CA THR A 115 15.15 -19.71 -10.63
C THR A 115 14.25 -19.94 -11.85
N THR A 116 12.92 -19.93 -11.65
CA THR A 116 11.90 -20.05 -12.70
C THR A 116 10.86 -18.94 -12.55
N THR A 117 10.05 -18.71 -13.57
CA THR A 117 8.97 -17.73 -13.52
C THR A 117 7.98 -18.03 -12.37
N GLU A 118 7.70 -19.30 -12.10
CA GLU A 118 6.75 -19.74 -11.08
C GLU A 118 7.24 -19.48 -9.66
N ASN A 119 8.55 -19.62 -9.41
CA ASN A 119 9.13 -19.41 -8.08
C ASN A 119 9.75 -18.01 -7.92
N HIS A 120 9.89 -17.25 -9.01
CA HIS A 120 10.21 -15.82 -8.96
C HIS A 120 9.00 -14.97 -8.54
N TRP A 121 7.79 -15.35 -8.98
CA TRP A 121 6.53 -14.75 -8.56
C TRP A 121 5.74 -15.73 -7.69
N VAL A 122 5.78 -15.55 -6.38
CA VAL A 122 5.13 -16.45 -5.42
C VAL A 122 3.75 -15.92 -5.05
N SER A 123 2.75 -16.76 -5.26
CA SER A 123 1.35 -16.46 -4.88
C SER A 123 1.20 -16.33 -3.38
N LEU A 124 0.43 -15.34 -2.95
CA LEU A 124 0.08 -15.10 -1.56
C LEU A 124 -1.29 -15.74 -1.25
N VAL A 125 -1.43 -16.22 -0.02
CA VAL A 125 -2.66 -16.79 0.50
C VAL A 125 -3.38 -15.81 1.44
N ASN A 126 -4.60 -16.15 1.85
CA ASN A 126 -5.43 -15.28 2.69
C ASN A 126 -4.75 -14.80 3.98
N GLN A 127 -3.92 -15.64 4.61
CA GLN A 127 -3.21 -15.33 5.84
C GLN A 127 -1.88 -14.62 5.62
N SER A 128 -1.46 -14.43 4.36
CA SER A 128 -0.22 -13.73 4.05
C SER A 128 -0.26 -12.29 4.56
N VAL A 129 0.83 -11.86 5.17
CA VAL A 129 1.00 -10.48 5.63
C VAL A 129 1.78 -9.71 4.56
N LEU A 130 1.19 -8.62 4.10
CA LEU A 130 1.85 -7.65 3.24
C LEU A 130 2.46 -6.56 4.12
N THR A 131 3.71 -6.19 3.85
CA THR A 131 4.46 -5.19 4.62
C THR A 131 4.80 -3.98 3.78
N SER A 132 4.97 -2.84 4.43
CA SER A 132 5.46 -1.62 3.81
C SER A 132 6.79 -1.83 3.07
N PHE A 133 7.11 -0.95 2.15
CA PHE A 133 8.32 -0.94 1.28
C PHE A 133 8.47 -2.15 0.35
N THR A 134 7.71 -3.22 0.55
CA THR A 134 7.71 -4.40 -0.32
C THR A 134 6.74 -4.20 -1.46
N GLY A 135 7.18 -4.48 -2.68
CA GLY A 135 6.34 -4.47 -3.87
C GLY A 135 5.62 -5.80 -4.09
N TYR A 136 4.40 -5.69 -4.54
CA TYR A 136 3.51 -6.80 -4.85
C TYR A 136 2.87 -6.62 -6.21
N GLU A 137 2.31 -7.68 -6.75
CA GLU A 137 1.39 -7.66 -7.88
C GLU A 137 -0.02 -8.02 -7.41
N ILE A 138 -1.00 -7.34 -7.98
CA ILE A 138 -2.43 -7.61 -7.78
C ILE A 138 -3.13 -7.81 -9.12
N CYS A 139 -4.08 -8.74 -9.14
CA CYS A 139 -5.02 -8.92 -10.23
C CYS A 139 -6.38 -9.34 -9.67
N GLN A 140 -7.45 -8.72 -10.13
CA GLN A 140 -8.83 -9.01 -9.72
C GLN A 140 -9.79 -8.96 -10.92
N GLN A 141 -11.00 -9.45 -10.75
CA GLN A 141 -11.97 -9.55 -11.85
C GLN A 141 -12.35 -8.17 -12.44
N LEU A 142 -12.56 -7.17 -11.60
CA LEU A 142 -12.93 -5.81 -12.01
C LEU A 142 -12.04 -4.78 -11.29
N PRO A 143 -11.78 -3.61 -11.91
CA PRO A 143 -11.10 -2.51 -11.23
C PRO A 143 -11.78 -2.19 -9.90
N THR A 144 -11.01 -2.06 -8.82
CA THR A 144 -11.52 -2.01 -7.45
C THR A 144 -10.78 -0.98 -6.62
N ILE A 145 -11.48 -0.29 -5.72
CA ILE A 145 -10.89 0.51 -4.65
C ILE A 145 -10.81 -0.36 -3.39
N TYR A 146 -9.59 -0.56 -2.89
CA TYR A 146 -9.31 -1.27 -1.65
C TYR A 146 -9.15 -0.28 -0.50
N SER A 147 -9.72 -0.60 0.67
CA SER A 147 -9.56 0.18 1.91
C SER A 147 -8.54 -0.52 2.81
N ILE A 148 -7.32 -0.02 2.81
CA ILE A 148 -6.20 -0.61 3.55
C ILE A 148 -6.12 0.07 4.91
N LYS A 149 -6.28 -0.70 5.99
CA LYS A 149 -6.35 -0.22 7.37
C LYS A 149 -5.11 -0.62 8.15
N GLY A 150 -4.50 0.31 8.86
CA GLY A 150 -3.33 0.02 9.69
C GLY A 150 -2.61 1.27 10.18
N THR A 151 -1.41 1.06 10.70
CA THR A 151 -0.49 2.13 11.11
C THR A 151 0.24 2.67 9.89
N LEU A 152 0.19 3.99 9.69
CA LEU A 152 0.92 4.65 8.61
C LEU A 152 2.44 4.58 8.85
N GLU A 153 3.19 4.52 7.75
CA GLU A 153 4.64 4.72 7.79
C GLU A 153 5.00 6.20 7.76
N ASN A 154 5.99 6.58 8.55
CA ASN A 154 6.52 7.96 8.61
C ASN A 154 8.01 8.03 8.93
N GLY A 155 8.68 6.91 9.05
CA GLY A 155 10.11 6.83 9.35
C GLY A 155 10.97 6.68 8.09
N ASN A 156 12.28 6.80 8.27
CA ASN A 156 13.24 6.47 7.22
C ASN A 156 13.30 4.96 7.05
N PHE A 157 13.41 4.51 5.82
CA PHE A 157 13.62 3.10 5.48
C PHE A 157 15.01 2.89 4.92
N SER A 158 15.64 1.78 5.30
CA SER A 158 16.86 1.27 4.70
C SER A 158 16.67 -0.19 4.34
N SER A 159 16.87 -0.53 3.07
CA SER A 159 16.80 -1.93 2.61
C SER A 159 17.95 -2.80 3.16
N GLY A 160 18.98 -2.19 3.72
CA GLY A 160 20.23 -2.87 3.97
C GLY A 160 20.90 -3.32 2.67
N GLN A 161 21.74 -4.36 2.75
CA GLN A 161 22.37 -4.95 1.57
C GLN A 161 21.35 -5.79 0.80
N LEU A 162 21.15 -5.47 -0.48
CA LEU A 162 20.28 -6.24 -1.36
C LEU A 162 20.95 -7.53 -1.82
N ALA A 163 20.19 -8.61 -1.85
CA ALA A 163 20.67 -9.91 -2.35
C ALA A 163 20.90 -9.88 -3.87
N LYS A 164 21.90 -10.63 -4.33
CA LYS A 164 22.11 -10.95 -5.73
C LYS A 164 22.49 -12.42 -5.84
N THR A 165 21.50 -13.25 -6.14
CA THR A 165 21.66 -14.70 -6.27
C THR A 165 22.09 -15.05 -7.69
N PRO A 166 23.32 -15.52 -7.93
CA PRO A 166 23.83 -15.74 -9.30
C PRO A 166 23.01 -16.72 -10.15
N THR A 167 22.33 -17.67 -9.49
CA THR A 167 21.48 -18.68 -10.14
C THR A 167 20.02 -18.27 -10.27
N ALA A 168 19.65 -17.09 -9.79
CA ALA A 168 18.30 -16.58 -9.93
C ALA A 168 17.93 -16.31 -11.38
N LEU A 169 16.64 -16.33 -11.71
CA LEU A 169 16.12 -15.99 -13.04
C LEU A 169 16.51 -14.56 -13.44
N PHE A 170 16.44 -13.63 -12.48
CA PHE A 170 16.84 -12.23 -12.64
C PHE A 170 17.70 -11.78 -11.45
N PRO A 171 19.01 -12.09 -11.47
CA PRO A 171 19.91 -11.83 -10.34
C PRO A 171 19.95 -10.36 -9.93
N GLY A 172 19.64 -10.07 -8.65
CA GLY A 172 19.67 -8.73 -8.08
C GLY A 172 18.42 -7.89 -8.37
N GLN A 173 17.35 -8.48 -8.95
CA GLN A 173 16.10 -7.78 -9.17
C GLN A 173 15.26 -7.75 -7.90
N HIS A 174 14.87 -6.54 -7.47
CA HIS A 174 14.01 -6.30 -6.31
C HIS A 174 12.86 -5.37 -6.67
N LEU A 175 11.71 -5.57 -6.05
CA LEU A 175 10.55 -4.72 -6.20
C LEU A 175 10.27 -4.00 -4.87
N PHE A 176 10.46 -2.68 -4.87
CA PHE A 176 10.13 -1.78 -3.76
C PHE A 176 8.96 -0.88 -4.11
N THR A 177 8.26 -0.43 -3.09
CA THR A 177 7.18 0.54 -3.26
C THR A 177 7.32 1.67 -2.25
N ASN A 178 6.81 2.83 -2.62
CA ASN A 178 6.63 3.95 -1.71
C ASN A 178 5.41 3.69 -0.82
N PRO A 179 5.56 3.47 0.50
CA PRO A 179 4.44 3.24 1.41
C PRO A 179 3.89 4.54 2.01
N TYR A 180 4.49 5.69 1.71
CA TYR A 180 4.01 6.95 2.23
C TYR A 180 2.73 7.40 1.54
N THR A 181 1.88 8.11 2.26
CA THR A 181 0.60 8.61 1.77
C THR A 181 0.73 9.87 0.90
N ALA A 182 1.95 10.22 0.53
CA ALA A 182 2.28 11.28 -0.41
C ALA A 182 3.37 10.82 -1.37
N ALA A 183 3.46 11.44 -2.54
CA ALA A 183 4.62 11.29 -3.42
C ALA A 183 5.85 11.90 -2.74
N ILE A 184 6.99 11.24 -2.90
CA ILE A 184 8.29 11.73 -2.46
C ILE A 184 8.93 12.46 -3.62
#